data_e3e7615793c8846bc5f4f2f1a2ab200e
#
_entry.id   e3e7615793c8846bc5f4f2f1a2ab200e
#
_cell.length_a   1.000
_cell.length_b   1.000
_cell.length_c   1.000
_cell.angle_alpha   90.00
_cell.angle_beta   90.00
_cell.angle_gamma   90.00
#
_symmetry.space_group_name_H-M   'P 1'
#
loop_
_entity.id
_entity.type
_entity.pdbx_description
1 polymer ?
#
loop_
_entity_poly.entity_id
_entity_poly.type
_entity_poly.pdbx_seq_one_letter_code
_entity_poly.pdbx_strand_id
1 'polypeptide(L)'
;KSTMEAGDLIQLNCFKNGKDEAIGVSDEVEKIKKDFSLNDMAILVRAIFQTREFEERFLKIGMPYRILGGIKFYERAEIKDSVAYLRLIYQDKDDLAFERIVNNPKRSIGESTIKTIHEFSKINKLSLENSSRKMIEKNLIKPKAKIGLNVFLDLISKWRKDLNIKKINHVKLLQIVLDESGYSAMLKNKKDLEN
;
A
#
# COMPACT_ATOMS: atom_id res chain seq x y z
N LYS A 1 -8.56 -8.01 -40.74
CA LYS A 1 -7.30 -8.12 -41.50
C LYS A 1 -6.37 -7.03 -41.07
N SER A 2 -5.09 -7.38 -40.76
CA SER A 2 -4.05 -6.39 -40.51
C SER A 2 -3.83 -5.54 -41.76
N THR A 3 -3.64 -4.24 -41.58
CA THR A 3 -3.26 -3.30 -42.65
C THR A 3 -1.73 -3.17 -42.75
N MET A 4 -0.98 -3.83 -41.86
CA MET A 4 0.48 -3.82 -41.84
C MET A 4 1.06 -4.98 -42.65
N GLU A 5 2.27 -4.78 -43.17
CA GLU A 5 3.01 -5.83 -43.88
C GLU A 5 3.33 -7.01 -42.91
N ALA A 6 3.71 -8.16 -43.49
CA ALA A 6 4.08 -9.32 -42.69
C ALA A 6 5.34 -9.03 -41.88
N GLY A 7 5.23 -9.19 -40.58
CA GLY A 7 6.37 -9.06 -39.64
C GLY A 7 7.04 -10.40 -39.35
N ASP A 8 7.85 -10.44 -38.32
CA ASP A 8 8.51 -11.65 -37.86
C ASP A 8 7.53 -12.71 -37.36
N LEU A 9 7.96 -13.97 -37.38
CA LEU A 9 7.15 -15.07 -36.87
C LEU A 9 6.93 -14.95 -35.36
N ILE A 10 5.71 -15.34 -34.91
CA ILE A 10 5.38 -15.38 -33.49
C ILE A 10 6.28 -16.38 -32.78
N GLN A 11 6.91 -15.93 -31.69
CA GLN A 11 7.72 -16.78 -30.81
C GLN A 11 6.86 -17.21 -29.61
N LEU A 12 6.94 -18.48 -29.25
CA LEU A 12 6.30 -19.05 -28.07
C LEU A 12 7.37 -19.40 -27.03
N ASN A 13 7.34 -18.73 -25.88
CA ASN A 13 8.22 -18.99 -24.77
C ASN A 13 7.44 -19.49 -23.56
N CYS A 14 7.97 -20.50 -22.84
CA CYS A 14 7.39 -21.02 -21.61
C CYS A 14 8.29 -20.71 -20.43
N PHE A 15 7.69 -20.23 -19.32
CA PHE A 15 8.39 -19.88 -18.10
C PHE A 15 7.85 -20.71 -16.92
N LYS A 16 8.68 -20.91 -15.89
CA LYS A 16 8.32 -21.72 -14.72
C LYS A 16 7.29 -21.00 -13.81
N ASN A 17 7.35 -19.68 -13.78
CA ASN A 17 6.49 -18.83 -12.94
C ASN A 17 6.48 -17.39 -13.49
N GLY A 18 5.60 -16.55 -12.95
CA GLY A 18 5.46 -15.16 -13.39
C GLY A 18 6.70 -14.28 -13.20
N LYS A 19 7.58 -14.59 -12.23
CA LYS A 19 8.84 -13.85 -12.05
C LYS A 19 9.81 -14.15 -13.18
N ASP A 20 9.96 -15.41 -13.54
CA ASP A 20 10.82 -15.83 -14.64
C ASP A 20 10.29 -15.28 -15.97
N GLU A 21 8.96 -15.24 -16.14
CA GLU A 21 8.29 -14.59 -17.27
C GLU A 21 8.61 -13.09 -17.33
N ALA A 22 8.45 -12.36 -16.23
CA ALA A 22 8.74 -10.94 -16.17
C ALA A 22 10.22 -10.62 -16.44
N ILE A 23 11.13 -11.48 -15.99
CA ILE A 23 12.57 -11.37 -16.30
C ILE A 23 12.78 -11.58 -17.79
N GLY A 24 12.34 -12.70 -18.35
CA GLY A 24 12.55 -13.02 -19.75
C GLY A 24 11.98 -11.97 -20.71
N VAL A 25 10.76 -11.50 -20.42
CA VAL A 25 10.12 -10.42 -21.22
C VAL A 25 10.89 -9.10 -21.07
N SER A 26 11.32 -8.72 -19.86
CA SER A 26 12.09 -7.49 -19.66
C SER A 26 13.44 -7.52 -20.35
N ASP A 27 14.12 -8.69 -20.35
CA ASP A 27 15.40 -8.87 -21.02
C ASP A 27 15.23 -8.75 -22.55
N GLU A 28 14.11 -9.24 -23.08
CA GLU A 28 13.77 -9.06 -24.49
C GLU A 28 13.49 -7.59 -24.83
N VAL A 29 12.69 -6.89 -24.01
CA VAL A 29 12.48 -5.45 -24.15
C VAL A 29 13.81 -4.69 -24.13
N GLU A 30 14.76 -5.07 -23.27
CA GLU A 30 16.09 -4.45 -23.23
C GLU A 30 16.91 -4.66 -24.50
N LYS A 31 16.73 -5.78 -25.18
CA LYS A 31 17.41 -6.04 -26.47
C LYS A 31 16.80 -5.19 -27.58
N ILE A 32 15.46 -5.22 -27.71
CA ILE A 32 14.77 -4.57 -28.83
C ILE A 32 14.65 -3.05 -28.68
N LYS A 33 14.83 -2.49 -27.48
CA LYS A 33 14.83 -1.02 -27.27
C LYS A 33 15.96 -0.28 -28.00
N LYS A 34 16.92 -1.01 -28.58
CA LYS A 34 17.97 -0.43 -29.44
C LYS A 34 17.41 -0.02 -30.79
N ASP A 35 16.40 -0.74 -31.26
CA ASP A 35 15.82 -0.59 -32.59
C ASP A 35 14.44 0.06 -32.56
N PHE A 36 13.73 -0.05 -31.40
CA PHE A 36 12.36 0.45 -31.20
C PHE A 36 12.26 1.33 -29.97
N SER A 37 11.38 2.32 -30.03
CA SER A 37 11.04 3.14 -28.86
C SER A 37 10.22 2.33 -27.85
N LEU A 38 10.42 2.55 -26.55
CA LEU A 38 9.57 1.95 -25.52
C LEU A 38 8.08 2.31 -25.65
N ASN A 39 7.76 3.43 -26.30
CA ASN A 39 6.38 3.83 -26.60
C ASN A 39 5.71 2.96 -27.67
N ASP A 40 6.50 2.24 -28.46
CA ASP A 40 6.01 1.36 -29.53
C ASP A 40 5.90 -0.10 -29.07
N MET A 41 6.25 -0.36 -27.80
CA MET A 41 6.17 -1.69 -27.19
C MET A 41 4.98 -1.80 -26.25
N ALA A 42 4.31 -2.93 -26.28
CA ALA A 42 3.19 -3.22 -25.38
C ALA A 42 3.26 -4.66 -24.87
N ILE A 43 3.03 -4.82 -23.57
CA ILE A 43 2.85 -6.13 -22.92
C ILE A 43 1.36 -6.28 -22.63
N LEU A 44 0.74 -7.30 -23.23
CA LEU A 44 -0.68 -7.60 -23.04
C LEU A 44 -0.83 -8.69 -21.97
N VAL A 45 -1.64 -8.41 -20.96
CA VAL A 45 -1.97 -9.36 -19.90
C VAL A 45 -3.45 -9.67 -19.88
N ARG A 46 -3.81 -10.90 -19.58
CA ARG A 46 -5.23 -11.30 -19.49
C ARG A 46 -5.91 -10.73 -18.26
N ALA A 47 -5.19 -10.65 -17.14
CA ALA A 47 -5.72 -10.17 -15.87
C ALA A 47 -4.76 -9.20 -15.19
N ILE A 48 -5.34 -8.19 -14.54
CA ILE A 48 -4.56 -7.09 -13.92
C ILE A 48 -3.58 -7.55 -12.84
N PHE A 49 -3.87 -8.67 -12.14
CA PHE A 49 -2.95 -9.17 -11.12
C PHE A 49 -1.61 -9.66 -11.71
N GLN A 50 -1.58 -10.02 -12.99
CA GLN A 50 -0.36 -10.44 -13.68
C GLN A 50 0.62 -9.29 -13.89
N THR A 51 0.15 -8.03 -13.88
CA THR A 51 1.04 -6.86 -14.04
C THR A 51 2.05 -6.72 -12.90
N ARG A 52 1.76 -7.28 -11.71
CA ARG A 52 2.58 -7.12 -10.51
C ARG A 52 4.03 -7.53 -10.72
N GLU A 53 4.27 -8.71 -11.28
CA GLU A 53 5.62 -9.25 -11.47
C GLU A 53 6.41 -8.38 -12.47
N PHE A 54 5.74 -7.87 -13.52
CA PHE A 54 6.32 -6.92 -14.47
C PHE A 54 6.63 -5.58 -13.80
N GLU A 55 5.72 -5.03 -13.00
CA GLU A 55 5.93 -3.79 -12.26
C GLU A 55 7.12 -3.89 -11.30
N GLU A 56 7.20 -4.97 -10.51
CA GLU A 56 8.32 -5.22 -9.61
C GLU A 56 9.65 -5.31 -10.37
N ARG A 57 9.68 -5.99 -11.51
CA ARG A 57 10.87 -6.11 -12.36
C ARG A 57 11.29 -4.78 -12.96
N PHE A 58 10.36 -4.03 -13.55
CA PHE A 58 10.64 -2.75 -14.17
C PHE A 58 11.10 -1.69 -13.17
N LEU A 59 10.51 -1.65 -11.98
CA LEU A 59 10.99 -0.79 -10.90
C LEU A 59 12.42 -1.14 -10.49
N LYS A 60 12.73 -2.43 -10.38
CA LYS A 60 14.06 -2.90 -9.98
C LYS A 60 15.16 -2.52 -10.98
N ILE A 61 14.86 -2.57 -12.29
CA ILE A 61 15.81 -2.24 -13.35
C ILE A 61 15.71 -0.78 -13.82
N GLY A 62 14.83 0.02 -13.21
CA GLY A 62 14.62 1.43 -13.60
C GLY A 62 13.99 1.62 -14.98
N MET A 63 13.28 0.63 -15.50
CA MET A 63 12.60 0.71 -16.80
C MET A 63 11.29 1.49 -16.68
N PRO A 64 11.09 2.57 -17.45
CA PRO A 64 9.83 3.31 -17.41
C PRO A 64 8.70 2.50 -18.04
N TYR A 65 7.52 2.52 -17.41
CA TYR A 65 6.32 1.84 -17.90
C TYR A 65 5.04 2.60 -17.55
N ARG A 66 3.96 2.28 -18.27
CA ARG A 66 2.61 2.76 -17.98
C ARG A 66 1.61 1.60 -18.04
N ILE A 67 0.75 1.49 -17.04
CA ILE A 67 -0.37 0.53 -17.06
C ILE A 67 -1.58 1.21 -17.69
N LEU A 68 -2.17 0.55 -18.68
CA LEU A 68 -3.41 0.96 -19.31
C LEU A 68 -4.56 0.07 -18.79
N GLY A 69 -5.67 0.71 -18.41
CA GLY A 69 -6.85 -0.02 -17.94
C GLY A 69 -6.80 -0.47 -16.47
N GLY A 70 -5.82 -0.01 -15.70
CA GLY A 70 -5.70 -0.34 -14.27
C GLY A 70 -4.88 0.66 -13.47
N ILE A 71 -4.96 0.54 -12.14
CA ILE A 71 -4.14 1.31 -11.19
C ILE A 71 -2.87 0.51 -10.92
N LYS A 72 -1.71 1.15 -10.93
CA LYS A 72 -0.43 0.53 -10.55
C LYS A 72 -0.55 -0.16 -9.21
N PHE A 73 0.08 -1.32 -9.06
CA PHE A 73 0.00 -2.12 -7.84
C PHE A 73 0.24 -1.29 -6.57
N TYR A 74 1.30 -0.50 -6.56
CA TYR A 74 1.66 0.34 -5.39
C TYR A 74 0.77 1.57 -5.21
N GLU A 75 -0.09 1.89 -6.17
CA GLU A 75 -1.06 2.98 -6.06
C GLU A 75 -2.40 2.54 -5.50
N ARG A 76 -2.63 1.24 -5.40
CA ARG A 76 -3.86 0.68 -4.83
C ARG A 76 -4.03 1.09 -3.38
N ALA A 77 -5.28 1.38 -3.01
CA ALA A 77 -5.61 1.87 -1.67
C ALA A 77 -5.13 0.90 -0.58
N GLU A 78 -5.39 -0.39 -0.75
CA GLU A 78 -5.02 -1.43 0.21
C GLU A 78 -3.51 -1.56 0.40
N ILE A 79 -2.72 -1.30 -0.64
CA ILE A 79 -1.26 -1.31 -0.54
C ILE A 79 -0.75 -0.05 0.17
N LYS A 80 -1.29 1.12 -0.19
CA LYS A 80 -0.95 2.38 0.48
C LYS A 80 -1.31 2.36 1.96
N ASP A 81 -2.45 1.75 2.32
CA ASP A 81 -2.89 1.61 3.71
C ASP A 81 -1.96 0.68 4.48
N SER A 82 -1.60 -0.47 3.89
CA SER A 82 -0.66 -1.43 4.48
C SER A 82 0.72 -0.81 4.73
N VAL A 83 1.23 -0.05 3.76
CA VAL A 83 2.49 0.70 3.90
C VAL A 83 2.37 1.78 4.97
N ALA A 84 1.23 2.47 5.07
CA ALA A 84 1.03 3.51 6.09
C ALA A 84 1.06 2.92 7.52
N TYR A 85 0.50 1.72 7.74
CA TYR A 85 0.65 1.02 9.02
C TYR A 85 2.12 0.78 9.37
N LEU A 86 2.92 0.24 8.46
CA LEU A 86 4.34 0.01 8.71
C LEU A 86 5.10 1.32 8.95
N ARG A 87 4.84 2.35 8.14
CA ARG A 87 5.47 3.66 8.28
C ARG A 87 5.21 4.25 9.67
N LEU A 88 3.96 4.22 10.14
CA LEU A 88 3.62 4.76 11.45
C LEU A 88 4.26 3.97 12.60
N ILE A 89 4.49 2.66 12.44
CA ILE A 89 5.19 1.84 13.43
C ILE A 89 6.67 2.21 13.51
N TYR A 90 7.32 2.45 12.36
CA TYR A 90 8.74 2.82 12.29
C TYR A 90 9.01 4.29 12.62
N GLN A 91 8.05 5.19 12.35
CA GLN A 91 8.19 6.63 12.49
C GLN A 91 7.04 7.21 13.30
N ASP A 92 7.31 7.60 14.53
CA ASP A 92 6.31 8.13 15.47
C ASP A 92 5.76 9.52 15.11
N LYS A 93 6.36 10.19 14.12
CA LYS A 93 5.96 11.52 13.62
C LYS A 93 5.44 11.53 12.21
N ASP A 94 5.04 10.37 11.68
CA ASP A 94 4.46 10.29 10.34
C ASP A 94 2.97 10.63 10.36
N ASP A 95 2.67 11.91 10.34
CA ASP A 95 1.30 12.42 10.42
C ASP A 95 0.46 12.02 9.21
N LEU A 96 1.05 11.90 8.01
CA LEU A 96 0.34 11.45 6.82
C LEU A 96 -0.07 9.98 6.94
N ALA A 97 0.81 9.13 7.45
CA ALA A 97 0.49 7.74 7.71
C ALA A 97 -0.58 7.62 8.80
N PHE A 98 -0.46 8.38 9.89
CA PHE A 98 -1.45 8.43 10.97
C PHE A 98 -2.85 8.77 10.43
N GLU A 99 -2.98 9.89 9.72
CA GLU A 99 -4.25 10.37 9.18
C GLU A 99 -4.90 9.34 8.25
N ARG A 100 -4.09 8.67 7.43
CA ARG A 100 -4.57 7.67 6.48
C ARG A 100 -5.22 6.47 7.15
N ILE A 101 -4.67 5.98 8.29
CA ILE A 101 -5.08 4.71 8.89
C ILE A 101 -5.84 4.83 10.21
N VAL A 102 -5.84 5.99 10.86
CA VAL A 102 -6.45 6.15 12.20
C VAL A 102 -7.93 5.75 12.23
N ASN A 103 -8.68 5.98 11.15
CA ASN A 103 -10.08 5.57 11.00
C ASN A 103 -10.31 4.57 9.85
N ASN A 104 -9.28 3.85 9.46
CA ASN A 104 -9.36 2.80 8.44
C ASN A 104 -8.68 1.51 8.96
N PRO A 105 -9.48 0.50 9.38
CA PRO A 105 -10.96 0.38 9.45
C PRO A 105 -11.65 1.45 10.30
N LYS A 106 -12.97 1.59 10.11
CA LYS A 106 -13.76 2.58 10.86
C LYS A 106 -13.71 2.34 12.38
N ARG A 107 -13.31 3.37 13.15
CA ARG A 107 -13.16 3.35 14.62
C ARG A 107 -13.96 4.44 15.30
N SER A 108 -15.02 4.93 14.64
CA SER A 108 -15.84 6.05 15.13
C SER A 108 -15.07 7.38 15.29
N ILE A 109 -13.95 7.52 14.58
CA ILE A 109 -13.15 8.73 14.56
C ILE A 109 -13.58 9.52 13.32
N GLY A 110 -14.51 10.47 13.50
CA GLY A 110 -15.03 11.29 12.39
C GLY A 110 -14.08 12.44 12.02
N GLU A 111 -14.37 13.05 10.87
CA GLU A 111 -13.59 14.20 10.35
C GLU A 111 -13.48 15.35 11.34
N SER A 112 -14.55 15.64 12.10
CA SER A 112 -14.52 16.67 13.14
C SER A 112 -13.47 16.38 14.23
N THR A 113 -13.30 15.12 14.63
CA THR A 113 -12.29 14.72 15.61
C THR A 113 -10.89 14.87 15.02
N ILE A 114 -10.68 14.44 13.76
CA ILE A 114 -9.40 14.60 13.05
C ILE A 114 -9.04 16.10 12.97
N LYS A 115 -9.98 16.95 12.58
CA LYS A 115 -9.78 18.40 12.51
C LYS A 115 -9.34 18.98 13.87
N THR A 116 -9.98 18.58 14.96
CA THR A 116 -9.63 19.05 16.31
C THR A 116 -8.22 18.57 16.71
N ILE A 117 -7.83 17.35 16.33
CA ILE A 117 -6.47 16.84 16.56
C ILE A 117 -5.44 17.67 15.77
N HIS A 118 -5.72 18.01 14.51
CA HIS A 118 -4.84 18.89 13.72
C HIS A 118 -4.67 20.29 14.33
N GLU A 119 -5.76 20.90 14.79
CA GLU A 119 -5.71 22.20 15.46
C GLU A 119 -4.86 22.15 16.75
N PHE A 120 -5.07 21.12 17.56
CA PHE A 120 -4.27 20.90 18.78
C PHE A 120 -2.79 20.64 18.46
N SER A 121 -2.52 19.86 17.42
CA SER A 121 -1.17 19.55 16.92
C SER A 121 -0.42 20.83 16.53
N LYS A 122 -1.06 21.71 15.74
CA LYS A 122 -0.48 22.99 15.30
C LYS A 122 -0.14 23.90 16.47
N ILE A 123 -1.08 24.07 17.42
CA ILE A 123 -0.90 24.94 18.59
C ILE A 123 0.25 24.44 19.47
N ASN A 124 0.34 23.13 19.68
CA ASN A 124 1.30 22.54 20.60
C ASN A 124 2.60 22.07 19.92
N LYS A 125 2.73 22.20 18.61
CA LYS A 125 3.89 21.74 17.80
C LYS A 125 4.22 20.26 18.05
N LEU A 126 3.18 19.41 18.06
CA LEU A 126 3.27 17.97 18.28
C LEU A 126 2.83 17.21 17.02
N SER A 127 3.28 15.94 16.87
CA SER A 127 2.70 15.03 15.88
C SER A 127 1.23 14.73 16.19
N LEU A 128 0.48 14.28 15.19
CA LEU A 128 -0.94 13.90 15.36
C LEU A 128 -1.10 12.77 16.37
N GLU A 129 -0.19 11.80 16.40
CA GLU A 129 -0.19 10.72 17.38
C GLU A 129 -0.03 11.27 18.82
N ASN A 130 1.00 12.08 19.06
CA ASN A 130 1.27 12.65 20.37
C ASN A 130 0.17 13.63 20.80
N SER A 131 -0.39 14.37 19.85
CA SER A 131 -1.56 15.24 20.08
C SER A 131 -2.76 14.42 20.53
N SER A 132 -3.04 13.31 19.84
CA SER A 132 -4.13 12.40 20.19
C SER A 132 -3.99 11.85 21.60
N ARG A 133 -2.80 11.41 22.00
CA ARG A 133 -2.52 10.92 23.37
C ARG A 133 -2.78 12.00 24.41
N LYS A 134 -2.24 13.20 24.22
CA LYS A 134 -2.46 14.33 25.14
C LYS A 134 -3.92 14.76 25.23
N MET A 135 -4.63 14.75 24.11
CA MET A 135 -6.05 15.10 24.11
C MET A 135 -6.92 14.06 24.84
N ILE A 136 -6.54 12.78 24.75
CA ILE A 136 -7.21 11.71 25.51
C ILE A 136 -6.98 11.89 27.01
N GLU A 137 -5.74 12.15 27.44
CA GLU A 137 -5.38 12.42 28.84
C GLU A 137 -6.16 13.62 29.41
N LYS A 138 -6.29 14.67 28.60
CA LYS A 138 -7.03 15.89 28.98
C LYS A 138 -8.53 15.80 28.80
N ASN A 139 -9.10 14.63 28.41
CA ASN A 139 -10.52 14.44 28.11
C ASN A 139 -11.11 15.41 27.07
N LEU A 140 -10.33 15.82 26.08
CA LEU A 140 -10.75 16.75 25.01
C LEU A 140 -11.42 16.06 23.81
N ILE A 141 -11.55 14.75 23.83
CA ILE A 141 -12.13 13.95 22.74
C ILE A 141 -13.48 13.36 23.17
N LYS A 142 -14.45 13.39 22.27
CA LYS A 142 -15.78 12.82 22.51
C LYS A 142 -15.69 11.33 22.91
N PRO A 143 -16.51 10.83 23.86
CA PRO A 143 -16.37 9.48 24.42
C PRO A 143 -16.27 8.37 23.38
N LYS A 144 -17.13 8.38 22.36
CA LYS A 144 -17.15 7.34 21.32
C LYS A 144 -15.84 7.32 20.49
N ALA A 145 -15.35 8.49 20.09
CA ALA A 145 -14.10 8.61 19.36
C ALA A 145 -12.88 8.29 20.24
N LYS A 146 -12.93 8.65 21.54
CA LYS A 146 -11.90 8.36 22.53
C LYS A 146 -11.63 6.86 22.65
N ILE A 147 -12.68 6.02 22.69
CA ILE A 147 -12.55 4.56 22.76
C ILE A 147 -11.80 4.03 21.54
N GLY A 148 -12.25 4.39 20.33
CA GLY A 148 -11.62 3.92 19.10
C GLY A 148 -10.17 4.40 18.94
N LEU A 149 -9.89 5.63 19.36
CA LEU A 149 -8.56 6.21 19.30
C LEU A 149 -7.60 5.56 20.30
N ASN A 150 -8.05 5.25 21.53
CA ASN A 150 -7.28 4.50 22.51
C ASN A 150 -6.87 3.14 21.98
N VAL A 151 -7.85 2.35 21.50
CA VAL A 151 -7.57 1.02 20.93
C VAL A 151 -6.53 1.10 19.82
N PHE A 152 -6.65 2.07 18.92
CA PHE A 152 -5.69 2.26 17.84
C PHE A 152 -4.29 2.60 18.36
N LEU A 153 -4.17 3.54 19.29
CA LEU A 153 -2.88 3.98 19.86
C LEU A 153 -2.21 2.88 20.69
N ASP A 154 -2.98 2.05 21.38
CA ASP A 154 -2.49 0.90 22.13
C ASP A 154 -1.93 -0.18 21.19
N LEU A 155 -2.61 -0.45 20.07
CA LEU A 155 -2.12 -1.35 19.03
C LEU A 155 -0.79 -0.85 18.45
N ILE A 156 -0.67 0.42 18.09
CA ILE A 156 0.58 1.00 17.60
C ILE A 156 1.70 0.82 18.64
N SER A 157 1.42 1.09 19.90
CA SER A 157 2.42 0.91 20.99
C SER A 157 2.85 -0.54 21.17
N LYS A 158 1.90 -1.48 21.07
CA LYS A 158 2.16 -2.92 21.12
C LYS A 158 3.06 -3.35 19.96
N TRP A 159 2.73 -2.98 18.72
CA TRP A 159 3.50 -3.39 17.54
C TRP A 159 4.92 -2.81 17.54
N ARG A 160 5.12 -1.58 18.03
CA ARG A 160 6.47 -1.02 18.23
C ARG A 160 7.28 -1.83 19.24
N LYS A 161 6.66 -2.25 20.35
CA LYS A 161 7.32 -3.13 21.34
C LYS A 161 7.68 -4.48 20.73
N ASP A 162 6.75 -5.09 20.00
CA ASP A 162 6.97 -6.39 19.35
C ASP A 162 8.09 -6.33 18.30
N LEU A 163 8.17 -5.26 17.52
CA LEU A 163 9.25 -5.02 16.58
C LEU A 163 10.61 -4.97 17.27
N ASN A 164 10.71 -4.19 18.36
CA ASN A 164 11.98 -3.95 19.07
C ASN A 164 12.45 -5.16 19.87
N ILE A 165 11.53 -5.86 20.54
CA ILE A 165 11.85 -6.97 21.45
C ILE A 165 12.00 -8.28 20.69
N LYS A 166 11.05 -8.60 19.80
CA LYS A 166 10.97 -9.91 19.13
C LYS A 166 11.77 -9.98 17.84
N LYS A 167 12.35 -8.88 17.36
CA LYS A 167 13.05 -8.78 16.07
C LYS A 167 12.28 -9.41 14.92
N ILE A 168 10.96 -9.21 14.89
CA ILE A 168 10.07 -9.77 13.88
C ILE A 168 10.41 -9.13 12.53
N ASN A 169 10.50 -9.95 11.47
CA ASN A 169 10.69 -9.40 10.13
C ASN A 169 9.46 -8.62 9.67
N HIS A 170 9.65 -7.70 8.73
CA HIS A 170 8.61 -6.79 8.26
C HIS A 170 7.39 -7.49 7.64
N VAL A 171 7.57 -8.66 7.00
CA VAL A 171 6.46 -9.43 6.40
C VAL A 171 5.54 -9.98 7.49
N LYS A 172 6.13 -10.63 8.50
CA LYS A 172 5.37 -11.18 9.64
C LYS A 172 4.73 -10.09 10.48
N LEU A 173 5.45 -8.96 10.67
CA LEU A 173 4.89 -7.81 11.35
C LEU A 173 3.67 -7.28 10.60
N LEU A 174 3.75 -7.12 9.27
CA LEU A 174 2.63 -6.64 8.47
C LEU A 174 1.41 -7.56 8.58
N GLN A 175 1.59 -8.88 8.51
CA GLN A 175 0.50 -9.85 8.71
C GLN A 175 -0.21 -9.65 10.05
N ILE A 176 0.55 -9.58 11.14
CA ILE A 176 0.01 -9.34 12.49
C ILE A 176 -0.77 -8.03 12.55
N VAL A 177 -0.19 -6.96 12.00
CA VAL A 177 -0.77 -5.62 12.01
C VAL A 177 -2.09 -5.57 11.23
N LEU A 178 -2.15 -6.15 10.04
CA LEU A 178 -3.36 -6.16 9.22
C LEU A 178 -4.48 -7.00 9.85
N ASP A 179 -4.14 -8.09 10.53
CA ASP A 179 -5.12 -8.94 11.22
C ASP A 179 -5.62 -8.28 12.51
N GLU A 180 -4.73 -7.84 13.39
CA GLU A 180 -5.10 -7.23 14.67
C GLU A 180 -5.78 -5.85 14.53
N SER A 181 -5.46 -5.09 13.47
CA SER A 181 -6.16 -3.84 13.17
C SER A 181 -7.58 -4.04 12.67
N GLY A 182 -7.96 -5.26 12.27
CA GLY A 182 -9.21 -5.59 11.60
C GLY A 182 -9.23 -5.25 10.10
N TYR A 183 -8.08 -4.84 9.53
CA TYR A 183 -8.00 -4.43 8.13
C TYR A 183 -8.23 -5.61 7.18
N SER A 184 -7.64 -6.78 7.46
CA SER A 184 -7.86 -8.02 6.70
C SER A 184 -9.35 -8.42 6.69
N ALA A 185 -10.03 -8.33 7.84
CA ALA A 185 -11.45 -8.65 7.94
C ALA A 185 -12.32 -7.65 7.13
N MET A 186 -11.99 -6.36 7.19
CA MET A 186 -12.67 -5.33 6.41
C MET A 186 -12.56 -5.59 4.89
N LEU A 187 -11.38 -5.98 4.40
CA LEU A 187 -11.18 -6.27 2.97
C LEU A 187 -11.95 -7.52 2.53
N LYS A 188 -12.01 -8.57 3.36
CA LYS A 188 -12.81 -9.78 3.08
C LYS A 188 -14.28 -9.44 2.95
N ASN A 189 -14.84 -8.73 3.92
CA ASN A 189 -16.25 -8.31 3.89
C ASN A 189 -16.59 -7.44 2.68
N LYS A 190 -15.66 -6.61 2.19
CA LYS A 190 -15.86 -5.83 0.97
C LYS A 190 -15.96 -6.70 -0.29
N LYS A 191 -15.12 -7.72 -0.41
CA LYS A 191 -15.15 -8.66 -1.54
C LYS A 191 -16.44 -9.49 -1.56
N ASP A 192 -16.95 -9.88 -0.39
CA ASP A 192 -18.18 -10.66 -0.27
C ASP A 192 -19.44 -9.84 -0.61
N LEU A 193 -19.36 -8.50 -0.57
CA LEU A 193 -20.44 -7.60 -0.97
C LEU A 193 -20.41 -7.21 -2.46
N GLU A 194 -19.29 -7.43 -3.15
CA GLU A 194 -19.11 -7.14 -4.58
C GLU A 194 -19.31 -8.38 -5.48
N ASN A 195 -19.52 -9.58 -4.91
CA ASN A 195 -19.86 -10.84 -5.55
C ASN A 195 -21.34 -11.19 -5.35
#